data_dd7db23102b6769a3e3565608ac0fec6
#
_entry.id   dd7db23102b6769a3e3565608ac0fec6
#
_cell.length_a   1.000
_cell.length_b   1.000
_cell.length_c   1.000
_cell.angle_alpha   90.00
_cell.angle_beta   90.00
_cell.angle_gamma   90.00
#
_symmetry.space_group_name_H-M   'P 1'
#
loop_
_entity.id
_entity.type
_entity.pdbx_description
1 polymer ?
#
loop_
_entity_poly.entity_id
_entity_poly.type
_entity_poly.pdbx_seq_one_letter_code
_entity_poly.pdbx_strand_id
1 'polypeptide(L)'
;GHGLGCPDWPLCYGQAIPPLGDISAWIEFSHRLIGLIVALQFALILLVVWRYHRNIKFIFWPSLLANMFLVFQVLLGGLHVVLEIPPATGWIHTGNAMILIGLVAIVFVSVTFAMDWHPTGINMFGNKALLSWATIIALVFVIVHIYLYRLYGDYQGIACPVEPYCKGIIDVTRYLTVASLSGLLVITSLYFVRASTLISHRIGMIPSNRAFYRFVSFTLVCLYLLLLSGSYVTRSGASLACLEFPHCGFVSDAIRNLVNIHLLHRYSAYIVATMVLSIAYILLTVYAKLDIRYLGHSIFVFLVIQIVLGAANILLRIP
;
A
#
# COMPACT_ATOMS: atom_id res chain seq x y z
N GLY A 1 -4.44 -12.40 -14.47
CA GLY A 1 -4.68 -10.99 -14.19
C GLY A 1 -5.37 -10.28 -15.35
N HIS A 2 -6.10 -9.22 -15.04
CA HIS A 2 -6.86 -8.42 -16.03
C HIS A 2 -5.97 -7.38 -16.75
N GLY A 3 -4.73 -7.71 -17.05
CA GLY A 3 -3.71 -6.74 -17.47
C GLY A 3 -3.82 -6.18 -18.88
N LEU A 4 -4.64 -6.75 -19.76
CA LEU A 4 -4.89 -6.30 -21.14
C LEU A 4 -6.39 -6.18 -21.40
N GLY A 5 -7.11 -5.54 -20.50
CA GLY A 5 -8.53 -5.24 -20.71
C GLY A 5 -8.75 -4.26 -21.88
N CYS A 6 -7.82 -3.32 -22.09
CA CYS A 6 -7.78 -2.40 -23.22
C CYS A 6 -6.48 -2.61 -23.99
N PRO A 7 -6.50 -3.12 -25.24
CA PRO A 7 -5.29 -3.43 -25.99
C PRO A 7 -4.55 -2.20 -26.54
N ASP A 8 -5.19 -1.04 -26.53
CA ASP A 8 -4.70 0.23 -27.06
C ASP A 8 -4.61 1.31 -25.97
N TRP A 9 -3.87 2.36 -26.25
CA TRP A 9 -3.73 3.53 -25.40
C TRP A 9 -3.60 4.80 -26.24
N PRO A 10 -4.29 5.90 -25.93
CA PRO A 10 -5.14 6.17 -24.75
C PRO A 10 -6.56 5.62 -24.82
N LEU A 11 -7.00 5.14 -25.98
CA LEU A 11 -8.32 4.58 -26.23
C LEU A 11 -8.45 3.15 -25.66
N CYS A 12 -9.65 2.56 -25.79
CA CYS A 12 -9.94 1.17 -25.45
C CYS A 12 -10.75 0.54 -26.60
N TYR A 13 -10.16 -0.40 -27.34
CA TYR A 13 -10.73 -0.94 -28.58
C TYR A 13 -11.05 0.14 -29.63
N GLY A 14 -10.17 1.15 -29.74
CA GLY A 14 -10.37 2.29 -30.63
C GLY A 14 -11.46 3.28 -30.19
N GLN A 15 -12.08 3.10 -29.04
CA GLN A 15 -13.18 3.90 -28.51
C GLN A 15 -12.80 4.63 -27.22
N ALA A 16 -13.46 5.76 -26.94
CA ALA A 16 -13.27 6.50 -25.69
C ALA A 16 -13.87 5.81 -24.45
N ILE A 17 -14.86 4.95 -24.65
CA ILE A 17 -15.56 4.19 -23.61
C ILE A 17 -15.53 2.71 -24.00
N PRO A 18 -15.13 1.80 -23.10
CA PRO A 18 -15.06 0.37 -23.42
C PRO A 18 -16.44 -0.26 -23.61
N PRO A 19 -16.53 -1.42 -24.29
CA PRO A 19 -17.79 -2.17 -24.45
C PRO A 19 -18.40 -2.53 -23.11
N LEU A 20 -19.72 -2.37 -22.94
CA LEU A 20 -20.44 -2.54 -21.66
C LEU A 20 -20.32 -3.95 -21.04
N GLY A 21 -20.09 -4.98 -21.85
CA GLY A 21 -20.00 -6.38 -21.39
C GLY A 21 -18.60 -6.83 -20.95
N ASP A 22 -17.56 -6.03 -21.14
CA ASP A 22 -16.17 -6.40 -20.85
C ASP A 22 -15.71 -5.83 -19.49
N ILE A 23 -15.86 -6.64 -18.42
CA ILE A 23 -15.44 -6.27 -17.07
C ILE A 23 -13.93 -5.97 -17.00
N SER A 24 -13.10 -6.69 -17.75
CA SER A 24 -11.65 -6.49 -17.77
C SER A 24 -11.29 -5.11 -18.32
N ALA A 25 -11.93 -4.72 -19.42
CA ALA A 25 -11.79 -3.40 -20.04
C ALA A 25 -12.26 -2.28 -19.08
N TRP A 26 -13.36 -2.49 -18.37
CA TRP A 26 -13.86 -1.51 -17.40
C TRP A 26 -12.95 -1.33 -16.19
N ILE A 27 -12.31 -2.39 -15.68
CA ILE A 27 -11.33 -2.30 -14.60
C ILE A 27 -10.13 -1.45 -15.04
N GLU A 28 -9.59 -1.69 -16.22
CA GLU A 28 -8.46 -0.93 -16.75
C GLU A 28 -8.85 0.52 -17.09
N PHE A 29 -10.00 0.72 -17.73
CA PHE A 29 -10.52 2.05 -18.04
C PHE A 29 -10.76 2.89 -16.79
N SER A 30 -11.33 2.30 -15.71
CA SER A 30 -11.53 3.00 -14.45
C SER A 30 -10.20 3.44 -13.83
N HIS A 31 -9.15 2.61 -13.93
CA HIS A 31 -7.80 3.00 -13.49
C HIS A 31 -7.28 4.21 -14.29
N ARG A 32 -7.44 4.21 -15.62
CA ARG A 32 -7.05 5.34 -16.47
C ARG A 32 -7.81 6.61 -16.15
N LEU A 33 -9.15 6.51 -15.92
CA LEU A 33 -9.99 7.65 -15.56
C LEU A 33 -9.59 8.24 -14.19
N ILE A 34 -9.37 7.40 -13.18
CA ILE A 34 -8.87 7.84 -11.88
C ILE A 34 -7.50 8.49 -12.03
N GLY A 35 -6.61 7.91 -12.85
CA GLY A 35 -5.30 8.48 -13.17
C GLY A 35 -5.39 9.88 -13.78
N LEU A 36 -6.35 10.11 -14.68
CA LEU A 36 -6.62 11.44 -15.26
C LEU A 36 -7.08 12.44 -14.19
N ILE A 37 -8.03 12.03 -13.33
CA ILE A 37 -8.53 12.89 -12.24
C ILE A 37 -7.38 13.28 -11.30
N VAL A 38 -6.53 12.32 -10.93
CA VAL A 38 -5.34 12.55 -10.11
C VAL A 38 -4.37 13.51 -10.82
N ALA A 39 -4.16 13.33 -12.13
CA ALA A 39 -3.28 14.22 -12.91
C ALA A 39 -3.78 15.67 -12.91
N LEU A 40 -5.08 15.88 -13.06
CA LEU A 40 -5.69 17.21 -12.99
C LEU A 40 -5.53 17.84 -11.59
N GLN A 41 -5.70 17.05 -10.52
CA GLN A 41 -5.50 17.50 -9.14
C GLN A 41 -4.03 17.91 -8.91
N PHE A 42 -3.06 17.14 -9.38
CA PHE A 42 -1.64 17.46 -9.24
C PHE A 42 -1.27 18.74 -10.00
N ALA A 43 -1.77 18.89 -11.23
CA ALA A 43 -1.58 20.12 -12.01
C ALA A 43 -2.16 21.35 -11.30
N LEU A 44 -3.37 21.20 -10.72
CA LEU A 44 -4.00 22.27 -9.94
C LEU A 44 -3.18 22.62 -8.67
N ILE A 45 -2.72 21.60 -7.93
CA ILE A 45 -1.87 21.80 -6.75
C ILE A 45 -0.59 22.55 -7.15
N LEU A 46 0.08 22.13 -8.23
CA LEU A 46 1.29 22.80 -8.71
C LEU A 46 1.01 24.26 -9.12
N LEU A 47 -0.10 24.52 -9.79
CA LEU A 47 -0.51 25.87 -10.17
C LEU A 47 -0.70 26.77 -8.95
N VAL A 48 -1.42 26.26 -7.92
CA VAL A 48 -1.65 26.99 -6.65
C VAL A 48 -0.32 27.23 -5.93
N VAL A 49 0.52 26.21 -5.82
CA VAL A 49 1.84 26.31 -5.18
C VAL A 49 2.73 27.30 -5.94
N TRP A 50 2.74 27.26 -7.27
CA TRP A 50 3.51 28.22 -8.07
C TRP A 50 3.00 29.64 -7.89
N ARG A 51 1.67 29.83 -7.88
CA ARG A 51 1.08 31.18 -7.80
C ARG A 51 1.27 31.83 -6.43
N TYR A 52 1.17 31.05 -5.35
CA TYR A 52 1.07 31.56 -3.99
C TYR A 52 2.22 31.15 -3.06
N HIS A 53 2.89 30.03 -3.31
CA HIS A 53 3.85 29.44 -2.38
C HIS A 53 5.20 29.07 -3.00
N ARG A 54 5.53 29.58 -4.20
CA ARG A 54 6.80 29.28 -4.90
C ARG A 54 8.06 29.64 -4.12
N ASN A 55 7.97 30.60 -3.19
CA ASN A 55 9.08 31.02 -2.35
C ASN A 55 9.36 30.02 -1.21
N ILE A 56 8.41 29.12 -0.91
CA ILE A 56 8.55 28.09 0.11
C ILE A 56 9.14 26.84 -0.54
N LYS A 57 10.48 26.75 -0.55
CA LYS A 57 11.23 25.73 -1.31
C LYS A 57 10.82 24.29 -0.96
N PHE A 58 10.51 23.98 0.30
CA PHE A 58 10.11 22.64 0.75
C PHE A 58 8.67 22.27 0.41
N ILE A 59 7.86 23.20 -0.12
CA ILE A 59 6.56 22.91 -0.74
C ILE A 59 6.71 22.87 -2.27
N PHE A 60 7.40 23.86 -2.84
CA PHE A 60 7.50 24.02 -4.29
C PHE A 60 8.22 22.86 -4.97
N TRP A 61 9.44 22.49 -4.50
CA TRP A 61 10.22 21.46 -5.16
C TRP A 61 9.59 20.07 -5.09
N PRO A 62 9.06 19.57 -3.95
CA PRO A 62 8.35 18.31 -3.94
C PRO A 62 7.09 18.31 -4.80
N SER A 63 6.34 19.43 -4.88
CA SER A 63 5.18 19.55 -5.76
C SER A 63 5.56 19.48 -7.23
N LEU A 64 6.64 20.16 -7.63
CA LEU A 64 7.15 20.10 -8.99
C LEU A 64 7.63 18.69 -9.34
N LEU A 65 8.45 18.08 -8.48
CA LEU A 65 8.92 16.71 -8.68
C LEU A 65 7.76 15.71 -8.77
N ALA A 66 6.75 15.84 -7.91
CA ALA A 66 5.56 14.98 -7.96
C ALA A 66 4.85 15.07 -9.32
N ASN A 67 4.72 16.26 -9.90
CA ASN A 67 4.15 16.42 -11.24
C ASN A 67 5.03 15.81 -12.33
N MET A 68 6.35 15.96 -12.26
CA MET A 68 7.28 15.35 -13.22
C MET A 68 7.19 13.80 -13.16
N PHE A 69 7.21 13.23 -11.96
CA PHE A 69 7.06 11.79 -11.77
C PHE A 69 5.67 11.28 -12.17
N LEU A 70 4.62 12.11 -12.05
CA LEU A 70 3.29 11.76 -12.52
C LEU A 70 3.21 11.72 -14.05
N VAL A 71 3.79 12.69 -14.75
CA VAL A 71 3.90 12.62 -16.21
C VAL A 71 4.64 11.35 -16.64
N PHE A 72 5.76 11.05 -15.98
CA PHE A 72 6.49 9.80 -16.23
C PHE A 72 5.64 8.56 -15.93
N GLN A 73 4.81 8.58 -14.87
CA GLN A 73 3.88 7.50 -14.52
C GLN A 73 2.86 7.23 -15.62
N VAL A 74 2.29 8.29 -16.19
CA VAL A 74 1.31 8.18 -17.28
C VAL A 74 1.97 7.60 -18.53
N LEU A 75 3.16 8.09 -18.90
CA LEU A 75 3.93 7.58 -20.05
C LEU A 75 4.33 6.11 -19.86
N LEU A 76 4.79 5.73 -18.67
CA LEU A 76 5.08 4.34 -18.33
C LEU A 76 3.83 3.46 -18.41
N GLY A 77 2.67 3.95 -17.97
CA GLY A 77 1.40 3.24 -18.08
C GLY A 77 1.01 2.98 -19.54
N GLY A 78 1.10 3.99 -20.39
CA GLY A 78 0.87 3.85 -21.82
C GLY A 78 1.85 2.88 -22.48
N LEU A 79 3.15 3.04 -22.20
CA LEU A 79 4.19 2.15 -22.72
C LEU A 79 3.99 0.69 -22.26
N HIS A 80 3.53 0.48 -21.03
CA HIS A 80 3.24 -0.84 -20.49
C HIS A 80 2.14 -1.56 -21.28
N VAL A 81 1.11 -0.84 -21.72
CA VAL A 81 0.04 -1.37 -22.58
C VAL A 81 0.57 -1.65 -24.00
N VAL A 82 1.22 -0.66 -24.62
CA VAL A 82 1.72 -0.76 -26.01
C VAL A 82 2.76 -1.89 -26.19
N LEU A 83 3.56 -2.17 -25.16
CA LEU A 83 4.55 -3.25 -25.16
C LEU A 83 3.98 -4.60 -24.67
N GLU A 84 2.66 -4.76 -24.56
CA GLU A 84 2.00 -6.00 -24.14
C GLU A 84 2.45 -6.49 -22.75
N ILE A 85 2.55 -5.57 -21.80
CA ILE A 85 2.79 -5.83 -20.36
C ILE A 85 4.13 -6.53 -20.06
N PRO A 86 5.29 -6.05 -20.52
CA PRO A 86 6.55 -6.65 -20.13
C PRO A 86 6.79 -6.48 -18.61
N PRO A 87 7.38 -7.48 -17.93
CA PRO A 87 7.62 -7.43 -16.48
C PRO A 87 8.40 -6.19 -16.03
N ALA A 88 9.37 -5.74 -16.84
CA ALA A 88 10.23 -4.60 -16.53
C ALA A 88 9.45 -3.28 -16.44
N THR A 89 8.58 -2.99 -17.42
CA THR A 89 7.78 -1.74 -17.41
C THR A 89 6.82 -1.71 -16.24
N GLY A 90 6.17 -2.83 -15.91
CA GLY A 90 5.30 -2.94 -14.75
C GLY A 90 6.04 -2.76 -13.42
N TRP A 91 7.26 -3.26 -13.33
CA TRP A 91 8.11 -3.10 -12.15
C TRP A 91 8.51 -1.63 -11.96
N ILE A 92 8.98 -0.95 -13.03
CA ILE A 92 9.34 0.47 -12.99
C ILE A 92 8.12 1.33 -12.69
N HIS A 93 6.96 1.04 -13.30
CA HIS A 93 5.69 1.72 -13.05
C HIS A 93 5.29 1.65 -11.56
N THR A 94 5.40 0.48 -10.94
CA THR A 94 5.13 0.31 -9.50
C THR A 94 6.13 1.11 -8.65
N GLY A 95 7.43 1.05 -8.97
CA GLY A 95 8.46 1.80 -8.24
C GLY A 95 8.24 3.32 -8.32
N ASN A 96 7.91 3.82 -9.50
CA ASN A 96 7.59 5.23 -9.70
C ASN A 96 6.34 5.67 -8.91
N ALA A 97 5.29 4.82 -8.86
CA ALA A 97 4.10 5.09 -8.05
C ALA A 97 4.42 5.25 -6.56
N MET A 98 5.34 4.45 -6.01
CA MET A 98 5.76 4.55 -4.61
C MET A 98 6.53 5.86 -4.34
N ILE A 99 7.37 6.30 -5.28
CA ILE A 99 8.03 7.62 -5.19
C ILE A 99 6.98 8.74 -5.19
N LEU A 100 5.98 8.65 -6.08
CA LEU A 100 4.87 9.61 -6.14
C LEU A 100 4.15 9.73 -4.80
N ILE A 101 3.77 8.61 -4.18
CA ILE A 101 3.12 8.59 -2.86
C ILE A 101 4.00 9.25 -1.81
N GLY A 102 5.31 8.98 -1.81
CA GLY A 102 6.28 9.61 -0.93
C GLY A 102 6.35 11.14 -1.11
N LEU A 103 6.38 11.62 -2.35
CA LEU A 103 6.40 13.05 -2.67
C LEU A 103 5.11 13.75 -2.23
N VAL A 104 3.95 13.11 -2.46
CA VAL A 104 2.65 13.64 -1.98
C VAL A 104 2.62 13.75 -0.47
N ALA A 105 3.12 12.73 0.24
CA ALA A 105 3.22 12.76 1.69
C ALA A 105 4.11 13.91 2.18
N ILE A 106 5.26 14.16 1.50
CA ILE A 106 6.13 15.31 1.80
C ILE A 106 5.41 16.62 1.56
N VAL A 107 4.71 16.80 0.44
CA VAL A 107 3.92 18.02 0.15
C VAL A 107 2.86 18.23 1.23
N PHE A 108 2.10 17.19 1.56
CA PHE A 108 1.05 17.24 2.59
C PHE A 108 1.62 17.70 3.95
N VAL A 109 2.68 17.05 4.43
CA VAL A 109 3.33 17.39 5.70
C VAL A 109 3.90 18.81 5.65
N SER A 110 4.50 19.21 4.53
CA SER A 110 5.07 20.55 4.34
C SER A 110 4.01 21.64 4.36
N VAL A 111 2.86 21.41 3.73
CA VAL A 111 1.75 22.37 3.73
C VAL A 111 1.12 22.48 5.12
N THR A 112 0.87 21.35 5.79
CA THR A 112 0.31 21.35 7.15
C THR A 112 1.22 22.08 8.13
N PHE A 113 2.54 21.91 7.99
CA PHE A 113 3.55 22.63 8.79
C PHE A 113 3.56 24.12 8.50
N ALA A 114 3.53 24.53 7.21
CA ALA A 114 3.62 25.93 6.81
C ALA A 114 2.34 26.74 7.10
N MET A 115 1.18 26.07 7.10
CA MET A 115 -0.13 26.73 7.28
C MET A 115 -0.68 26.62 8.70
N ASP A 116 0.03 25.97 9.60
CA ASP A 116 -0.46 25.70 10.96
C ASP A 116 -1.88 25.07 10.98
N TRP A 117 -2.13 24.20 9.99
CA TRP A 117 -3.45 23.66 9.73
C TRP A 117 -3.84 22.57 10.74
N HIS A 118 -4.95 22.78 11.44
CA HIS A 118 -5.52 21.83 12.38
C HIS A 118 -6.87 21.33 11.88
N PRO A 119 -6.97 20.08 11.42
CA PRO A 119 -8.24 19.52 10.99
C PRO A 119 -9.14 19.27 12.21
N THR A 120 -10.10 20.16 12.44
CA THR A 120 -11.02 20.13 13.60
C THR A 120 -11.97 18.93 13.57
N GLY A 121 -12.30 18.40 12.38
CA GLY A 121 -13.23 17.26 12.21
C GLY A 121 -12.66 15.88 12.55
N ILE A 122 -11.31 15.75 12.70
CA ILE A 122 -10.66 14.44 12.90
C ILE A 122 -10.56 14.04 14.38
N ASN A 123 -11.03 14.89 15.29
CA ASN A 123 -10.95 14.62 16.74
C ASN A 123 -11.64 13.31 17.16
N MET A 124 -12.72 12.94 16.49
CA MET A 124 -13.50 11.73 16.77
C MET A 124 -12.68 10.44 16.49
N PHE A 125 -11.79 10.44 15.49
CA PHE A 125 -11.01 9.28 15.08
C PHE A 125 -9.67 9.14 15.83
N GLY A 126 -9.30 10.09 16.70
CA GLY A 126 -8.09 10.01 17.51
C GLY A 126 -8.24 9.18 18.79
N ASN A 127 -9.28 8.39 18.92
CA ASN A 127 -9.48 7.51 20.05
C ASN A 127 -8.69 6.21 19.85
N LYS A 128 -7.72 5.94 20.75
CA LYS A 128 -6.92 4.71 20.73
C LYS A 128 -7.80 3.45 20.87
N ALA A 129 -8.89 3.54 21.63
CA ALA A 129 -9.82 2.43 21.79
C ALA A 129 -10.49 2.09 20.44
N LEU A 130 -10.92 3.08 19.66
CA LEU A 130 -11.50 2.87 18.33
C LEU A 130 -10.52 2.16 17.40
N LEU A 131 -9.26 2.63 17.36
CA LEU A 131 -8.22 2.00 16.53
C LEU A 131 -7.95 0.56 16.96
N SER A 132 -7.86 0.31 18.28
CA SER A 132 -7.64 -1.04 18.80
C SER A 132 -8.80 -1.99 18.49
N TRP A 133 -10.05 -1.54 18.69
CA TRP A 133 -11.22 -2.35 18.34
C TRP A 133 -11.32 -2.62 16.85
N ALA A 134 -11.08 -1.63 16.00
CA ALA A 134 -11.06 -1.81 14.55
C ALA A 134 -9.99 -2.83 14.12
N THR A 135 -8.80 -2.79 14.76
CA THR A 135 -7.73 -3.75 14.51
C THR A 135 -8.14 -5.17 14.91
N ILE A 136 -8.72 -5.34 16.11
CA ILE A 136 -9.19 -6.65 16.60
C ILE A 136 -10.27 -7.21 15.66
N ILE A 137 -11.25 -6.40 15.28
CA ILE A 137 -12.35 -6.81 14.39
C ILE A 137 -11.80 -7.25 13.04
N ALA A 138 -10.88 -6.46 12.44
CA ALA A 138 -10.28 -6.81 11.15
C ALA A 138 -9.49 -8.10 11.23
N LEU A 139 -8.69 -8.31 12.30
CA LEU A 139 -7.94 -9.55 12.50
C LEU A 139 -8.85 -10.77 12.66
N VAL A 140 -9.95 -10.64 13.42
CA VAL A 140 -10.93 -11.72 13.60
C VAL A 140 -11.53 -12.11 12.23
N PHE A 141 -11.97 -11.15 11.41
CA PHE A 141 -12.51 -11.46 10.09
C PHE A 141 -11.48 -12.10 9.17
N VAL A 142 -10.22 -11.67 9.19
CA VAL A 142 -9.14 -12.31 8.40
C VAL A 142 -8.93 -13.75 8.84
N ILE A 143 -8.82 -14.02 10.14
CA ILE A 143 -8.61 -15.36 10.68
C ILE A 143 -9.79 -16.27 10.34
N VAL A 144 -11.02 -15.81 10.55
CA VAL A 144 -12.23 -16.56 10.22
C VAL A 144 -12.29 -16.85 8.72
N HIS A 145 -11.98 -15.87 7.87
CA HIS A 145 -11.97 -16.07 6.42
C HIS A 145 -10.92 -17.09 5.98
N ILE A 146 -9.69 -17.01 6.51
CA ILE A 146 -8.63 -17.98 6.23
C ILE A 146 -9.05 -19.37 6.68
N TYR A 147 -9.62 -19.49 7.89
CA TYR A 147 -10.08 -20.77 8.42
C TYR A 147 -11.17 -21.40 7.55
N LEU A 148 -12.21 -20.63 7.21
CA LEU A 148 -13.29 -21.10 6.36
C LEU A 148 -12.85 -21.42 4.93
N TYR A 149 -11.93 -20.60 4.39
CA TYR A 149 -11.33 -20.87 3.08
C TYR A 149 -10.54 -22.17 3.08
N ARG A 150 -9.75 -22.45 4.13
CA ARG A 150 -9.04 -23.71 4.29
C ARG A 150 -9.97 -24.89 4.45
N LEU A 151 -11.06 -24.71 5.18
CA LEU A 151 -12.03 -25.78 5.46
C LEU A 151 -12.87 -26.14 4.23
N TYR A 152 -13.29 -25.16 3.44
CA TYR A 152 -14.27 -25.32 2.36
C TYR A 152 -13.75 -24.93 0.97
N GLY A 153 -12.63 -24.21 0.87
CA GLY A 153 -12.11 -23.67 -0.39
C GLY A 153 -11.11 -24.57 -1.11
N ASP A 154 -10.45 -25.49 -0.40
CA ASP A 154 -9.49 -26.43 -0.96
C ASP A 154 -10.23 -27.70 -1.46
N TYR A 155 -10.93 -27.57 -2.57
CA TYR A 155 -11.94 -28.46 -3.12
C TYR A 155 -11.43 -29.77 -3.72
N GLN A 156 -10.34 -30.34 -3.23
CA GLN A 156 -9.87 -31.65 -3.73
C GLN A 156 -10.14 -32.85 -2.83
N GLY A 157 -11.03 -32.75 -1.88
CA GLY A 157 -11.35 -33.99 -1.19
C GLY A 157 -12.24 -34.02 0.06
N ILE A 158 -12.64 -32.89 0.61
CA ILE A 158 -13.54 -32.93 1.79
C ILE A 158 -14.83 -32.20 1.45
N ALA A 159 -15.91 -32.97 1.34
CA ALA A 159 -17.19 -32.54 0.87
C ALA A 159 -17.79 -31.37 1.67
N CYS A 160 -17.99 -30.26 1.01
CA CYS A 160 -19.09 -29.39 1.39
C CYS A 160 -20.40 -30.13 1.11
N PRO A 161 -21.21 -30.46 2.10
CA PRO A 161 -22.42 -31.24 1.89
C PRO A 161 -23.47 -30.57 1.00
N VAL A 162 -23.36 -29.23 0.82
CA VAL A 162 -24.26 -28.43 -0.03
C VAL A 162 -23.46 -27.29 -0.68
N GLU A 163 -23.00 -27.48 -1.91
CA GLU A 163 -22.11 -26.60 -2.67
C GLU A 163 -22.49 -25.10 -2.67
N PRO A 164 -23.75 -24.67 -2.89
CA PRO A 164 -24.08 -23.26 -2.93
C PRO A 164 -23.91 -22.55 -1.57
N TYR A 165 -24.11 -23.24 -0.45
CA TYR A 165 -24.00 -22.64 0.89
C TYR A 165 -22.55 -22.37 1.29
N CYS A 166 -21.63 -23.30 1.03
CA CYS A 166 -20.23 -23.13 1.40
C CYS A 166 -19.57 -22.02 0.59
N LYS A 167 -19.87 -21.91 -0.71
CA LYS A 167 -19.41 -20.80 -1.55
C LYS A 167 -19.97 -19.47 -1.04
N GLY A 168 -21.25 -19.42 -0.70
CA GLY A 168 -21.88 -18.24 -0.13
C GLY A 168 -21.24 -17.78 1.17
N ILE A 169 -20.91 -18.70 2.09
CA ILE A 169 -20.23 -18.37 3.35
C ILE A 169 -18.82 -17.81 3.09
N ILE A 170 -18.04 -18.41 2.16
CA ILE A 170 -16.71 -17.92 1.80
C ILE A 170 -16.81 -16.52 1.19
N ASP A 171 -17.75 -16.29 0.30
CA ASP A 171 -17.93 -15.00 -0.34
C ASP A 171 -18.34 -13.93 0.68
N VAL A 172 -19.29 -14.21 1.56
CA VAL A 172 -19.68 -13.28 2.63
C VAL A 172 -18.51 -12.96 3.55
N THR A 173 -17.74 -13.95 4.01
CA THR A 173 -16.58 -13.71 4.88
C THR A 173 -15.48 -12.94 4.15
N ARG A 174 -15.29 -13.14 2.84
CA ARG A 174 -14.37 -12.37 2.02
C ARG A 174 -14.80 -10.90 1.97
N TYR A 175 -16.07 -10.60 1.69
CA TYR A 175 -16.56 -9.22 1.67
C TYR A 175 -16.44 -8.54 3.04
N LEU A 176 -16.77 -9.22 4.12
CA LEU A 176 -16.62 -8.71 5.48
C LEU A 176 -15.15 -8.44 5.82
N THR A 177 -14.25 -9.32 5.40
CA THR A 177 -12.80 -9.13 5.58
C THR A 177 -12.30 -7.91 4.82
N VAL A 178 -12.66 -7.77 3.54
CA VAL A 178 -12.29 -6.61 2.73
C VAL A 178 -12.85 -5.32 3.32
N ALA A 179 -14.13 -5.31 3.72
CA ALA A 179 -14.76 -4.14 4.33
C ALA A 179 -14.10 -3.75 5.65
N SER A 180 -13.80 -4.72 6.52
CA SER A 180 -13.16 -4.46 7.82
C SER A 180 -11.72 -3.96 7.67
N LEU A 181 -10.94 -4.51 6.73
CA LEU A 181 -9.59 -4.05 6.43
C LEU A 181 -9.60 -2.65 5.81
N SER A 182 -10.55 -2.36 4.91
CA SER A 182 -10.72 -1.03 4.32
C SER A 182 -11.09 0.00 5.39
N GLY A 183 -12.03 -0.34 6.28
CA GLY A 183 -12.38 0.49 7.42
C GLY A 183 -11.20 0.75 8.36
N LEU A 184 -10.43 -0.29 8.67
CA LEU A 184 -9.21 -0.16 9.49
C LEU A 184 -8.17 0.74 8.82
N LEU A 185 -7.97 0.61 7.51
CA LEU A 185 -7.06 1.46 6.73
C LEU A 185 -7.48 2.94 6.80
N VAL A 186 -8.77 3.23 6.63
CA VAL A 186 -9.31 4.60 6.74
C VAL A 186 -9.10 5.15 8.15
N ILE A 187 -9.47 4.40 9.19
CA ILE A 187 -9.31 4.82 10.59
C ILE A 187 -7.83 5.07 10.91
N THR A 188 -6.95 4.17 10.50
CA THR A 188 -5.50 4.30 10.74
C THR A 188 -4.93 5.50 9.98
N SER A 189 -5.37 5.75 8.75
CA SER A 189 -4.95 6.90 7.95
C SER A 189 -5.40 8.21 8.61
N LEU A 190 -6.64 8.31 9.08
CA LEU A 190 -7.14 9.47 9.81
C LEU A 190 -6.41 9.68 11.13
N TYR A 191 -6.11 8.60 11.84
CA TYR A 191 -5.30 8.62 13.06
C TYR A 191 -3.88 9.12 12.78
N PHE A 192 -3.26 8.65 11.69
CA PHE A 192 -1.94 9.10 11.24
C PHE A 192 -1.94 10.58 10.83
N VAL A 193 -2.95 11.03 10.06
CA VAL A 193 -3.11 12.44 9.69
C VAL A 193 -3.20 13.31 10.93
N ARG A 194 -3.99 12.93 11.92
CA ARG A 194 -4.06 13.65 13.20
C ARG A 194 -2.72 13.67 13.92
N ALA A 195 -2.02 12.53 13.99
CA ALA A 195 -0.71 12.45 14.60
C ALA A 195 0.29 13.37 13.89
N SER A 196 0.31 13.39 12.56
CA SER A 196 1.22 14.22 11.76
C SER A 196 0.95 15.71 11.93
N THR A 197 -0.32 16.13 12.03
CA THR A 197 -0.69 17.53 12.26
C THR A 197 -0.29 18.02 13.67
N LEU A 198 -0.48 17.17 14.68
CA LEU A 198 -0.04 17.46 16.05
C LEU A 198 1.51 17.57 16.16
N ILE A 199 2.22 16.72 15.41
CA ILE A 199 3.68 16.71 15.37
C ILE A 199 4.21 17.93 14.61
N SER A 200 3.59 18.33 13.51
CA SER A 200 4.04 19.48 12.70
C SER A 200 4.12 20.75 13.54
N HIS A 201 3.19 20.92 14.46
CA HIS A 201 3.18 22.06 15.42
C HIS A 201 4.36 22.05 16.41
N ARG A 202 5.04 20.90 16.61
CA ARG A 202 6.07 20.73 17.66
C ARG A 202 7.42 20.23 17.16
N ILE A 203 7.65 20.19 15.83
CA ILE A 203 8.91 19.73 15.26
C ILE A 203 10.14 20.45 15.81
N GLY A 204 10.01 21.76 16.15
CA GLY A 204 11.08 22.51 16.81
C GLY A 204 11.48 22.02 18.21
N MET A 205 10.71 21.09 18.82
CA MET A 205 10.94 20.55 20.15
C MET A 205 11.46 19.12 20.17
N ILE A 206 11.64 18.47 19.01
CA ILE A 206 12.22 17.13 18.94
C ILE A 206 13.73 17.25 19.06
N PRO A 207 14.38 16.62 20.07
CA PRO A 207 15.83 16.61 20.15
C PRO A 207 16.41 16.12 18.83
N SER A 208 17.35 16.87 18.26
CA SER A 208 18.03 16.52 17.02
C SER A 208 18.95 15.32 17.22
N ASN A 209 18.39 14.11 17.22
CA ASN A 209 19.19 12.89 17.24
C ASN A 209 19.53 12.47 15.80
N ARG A 210 20.72 12.88 15.33
CA ARG A 210 21.21 12.58 13.97
C ARG A 210 21.27 11.07 13.69
N ALA A 211 21.55 10.25 14.69
CA ALA A 211 21.60 8.79 14.54
C ALA A 211 20.19 8.23 14.25
N PHE A 212 19.19 8.69 14.96
CA PHE A 212 17.80 8.29 14.75
C PHE A 212 17.31 8.69 13.34
N TYR A 213 17.58 9.92 12.90
CA TYR A 213 17.22 10.35 11.53
C TYR A 213 17.91 9.52 10.45
N ARG A 214 19.20 9.17 10.63
CA ARG A 214 19.91 8.29 9.70
C ARG A 214 19.29 6.90 9.68
N PHE A 215 18.92 6.36 10.82
CA PHE A 215 18.27 5.06 10.93
C PHE A 215 16.91 5.05 10.23
N VAL A 216 16.07 6.07 10.45
CA VAL A 216 14.78 6.22 9.76
C VAL A 216 14.98 6.34 8.25
N SER A 217 15.92 7.17 7.79
CA SER A 217 16.21 7.34 6.36
C SER A 217 16.68 6.04 5.73
N PHE A 218 17.56 5.30 6.39
CA PHE A 218 18.02 3.99 5.92
C PHE A 218 16.86 2.99 5.86
N THR A 219 16.01 2.95 6.88
CA THR A 219 14.81 2.10 6.90
C THR A 219 13.87 2.42 5.75
N LEU A 220 13.66 3.70 5.40
CA LEU A 220 12.86 4.11 4.26
C LEU A 220 13.43 3.59 2.93
N VAL A 221 14.75 3.66 2.75
CA VAL A 221 15.41 3.07 1.56
C VAL A 221 15.20 1.56 1.52
N CYS A 222 15.41 0.86 2.63
CA CYS A 222 15.18 -0.59 2.71
C CYS A 222 13.71 -0.95 2.45
N LEU A 223 12.76 -0.17 2.96
CA LEU A 223 11.33 -0.34 2.70
C LEU A 223 11.00 -0.16 1.22
N TYR A 224 11.57 0.85 0.57
CA TYR A 224 11.39 1.05 -0.87
C TYR A 224 11.93 -0.13 -1.68
N LEU A 225 13.13 -0.62 -1.37
CA LEU A 225 13.71 -1.81 -2.00
C LEU A 225 12.87 -3.07 -1.75
N LEU A 226 12.29 -3.20 -0.55
CA LEU A 226 11.36 -4.29 -0.24
C LEU A 226 10.09 -4.22 -1.08
N LEU A 227 9.51 -3.04 -1.28
CA LEU A 227 8.33 -2.85 -2.15
C LEU A 227 8.66 -3.22 -3.61
N LEU A 228 9.84 -2.82 -4.09
CA LEU A 228 10.31 -3.21 -5.41
C LEU A 228 10.49 -4.73 -5.54
N SER A 229 11.08 -5.38 -4.52
CA SER A 229 11.25 -6.84 -4.52
C SER A 229 9.91 -7.57 -4.51
N GLY A 230 8.89 -7.09 -3.78
CA GLY A 230 7.54 -7.64 -3.80
C GLY A 230 6.86 -7.51 -5.17
N SER A 231 6.99 -6.36 -5.81
CA SER A 231 6.54 -6.18 -7.20
C SER A 231 7.25 -7.13 -8.17
N TYR A 232 8.56 -7.39 -7.96
CA TYR A 232 9.31 -8.33 -8.76
C TYR A 232 8.85 -9.78 -8.57
N VAL A 233 8.53 -10.21 -7.33
CA VAL A 233 7.94 -11.52 -7.04
C VAL A 233 6.68 -11.75 -7.88
N THR A 234 5.78 -10.77 -7.93
CA THR A 234 4.55 -10.87 -8.72
C THR A 234 4.83 -10.92 -10.22
N ARG A 235 5.73 -10.07 -10.72
CA ARG A 235 6.03 -9.95 -12.16
C ARG A 235 6.86 -11.11 -12.72
N SER A 236 7.68 -11.75 -11.89
CA SER A 236 8.47 -12.93 -12.27
C SER A 236 7.67 -14.24 -12.24
N GLY A 237 6.42 -14.21 -11.80
CA GLY A 237 5.60 -15.43 -11.62
C GLY A 237 5.96 -16.21 -10.34
N ALA A 238 6.75 -15.62 -9.44
CA ALA A 238 7.18 -16.28 -8.20
C ALA A 238 6.14 -16.23 -7.08
N SER A 239 4.99 -15.58 -7.27
CA SER A 239 3.95 -15.40 -6.24
C SER A 239 3.50 -16.72 -5.60
N LEU A 240 3.31 -17.76 -6.40
CA LEU A 240 2.84 -19.08 -5.95
C LEU A 240 3.97 -20.12 -5.87
N ALA A 241 5.24 -19.72 -6.00
CA ALA A 241 6.37 -20.64 -5.96
C ALA A 241 6.60 -21.23 -4.56
N CYS A 242 6.08 -20.58 -3.52
CA CYS A 242 6.24 -20.99 -2.12
C CYS A 242 4.90 -20.82 -1.38
N LEU A 243 4.12 -21.88 -1.29
CA LEU A 243 2.76 -21.87 -0.73
C LEU A 243 2.73 -22.04 0.80
N GLU A 244 3.84 -22.43 1.41
CA GLU A 244 3.94 -22.61 2.86
C GLU A 244 4.47 -21.35 3.55
N PHE A 245 4.08 -21.15 4.80
CA PHE A 245 4.50 -20.04 5.64
C PHE A 245 4.90 -20.56 7.02
N PRO A 246 6.00 -20.11 7.61
CA PRO A 246 6.93 -19.04 7.15
C PRO A 246 7.98 -19.50 6.13
N HIS A 247 8.25 -20.78 6.00
CA HIS A 247 9.26 -21.35 5.10
C HIS A 247 8.59 -22.05 3.91
N CYS A 248 9.40 -22.33 2.87
CA CYS A 248 8.98 -23.22 1.79
C CYS A 248 9.29 -24.65 2.18
N GLY A 249 8.37 -25.56 1.91
CA GLY A 249 8.59 -26.99 2.04
C GLY A 249 9.52 -27.56 0.98
N PHE A 250 9.30 -28.82 0.60
CA PHE A 250 10.09 -29.45 -0.44
C PHE A 250 9.90 -28.76 -1.80
N VAL A 251 11.01 -28.40 -2.45
CA VAL A 251 11.01 -27.63 -3.69
C VAL A 251 11.68 -28.43 -4.79
N SER A 252 11.01 -28.57 -5.93
CA SER A 252 11.58 -29.19 -7.13
C SER A 252 12.63 -28.24 -7.75
N ASP A 253 13.65 -28.81 -8.38
CA ASP A 253 14.72 -28.04 -9.05
C ASP A 253 14.19 -27.15 -10.17
N ALA A 254 13.10 -27.56 -10.83
CA ALA A 254 12.48 -26.82 -11.93
C ALA A 254 12.01 -25.41 -11.55
N ILE A 255 11.58 -25.19 -10.29
CA ILE A 255 11.06 -23.90 -9.81
C ILE A 255 11.97 -23.24 -8.77
N ARG A 256 13.15 -23.78 -8.51
CA ARG A 256 14.09 -23.32 -7.48
C ARG A 256 14.42 -21.83 -7.59
N ASN A 257 14.62 -21.31 -8.80
CA ASN A 257 14.89 -19.89 -9.01
C ASN A 257 13.73 -19.00 -8.57
N LEU A 258 12.48 -19.39 -8.86
CA LEU A 258 11.29 -18.65 -8.44
C LEU A 258 11.13 -18.70 -6.92
N VAL A 259 11.39 -19.84 -6.31
CA VAL A 259 11.38 -19.98 -4.84
C VAL A 259 12.44 -19.09 -4.19
N ASN A 260 13.66 -19.02 -4.75
CA ASN A 260 14.71 -18.16 -4.24
C ASN A 260 14.32 -16.68 -4.31
N ILE A 261 13.69 -16.23 -5.39
CA ILE A 261 13.13 -14.86 -5.51
C ILE A 261 12.12 -14.60 -4.41
N HIS A 262 11.19 -15.53 -4.20
CA HIS A 262 10.16 -15.40 -3.17
C HIS A 262 10.75 -15.39 -1.75
N LEU A 263 11.71 -16.28 -1.46
CA LEU A 263 12.38 -16.35 -0.16
C LEU A 263 13.21 -15.09 0.12
N LEU A 264 13.92 -14.57 -0.88
CA LEU A 264 14.67 -13.33 -0.73
C LEU A 264 13.76 -12.18 -0.31
N HIS A 265 12.58 -12.04 -0.94
CA HIS A 265 11.59 -11.05 -0.54
C HIS A 265 11.11 -11.27 0.91
N ARG A 266 10.80 -12.51 1.31
CA ARG A 266 10.35 -12.82 2.69
C ARG A 266 11.41 -12.49 3.74
N TYR A 267 12.66 -12.91 3.54
CA TYR A 267 13.75 -12.61 4.49
C TYR A 267 14.03 -11.11 4.58
N SER A 268 13.99 -10.41 3.44
CA SER A 268 14.08 -8.95 3.42
C SER A 268 12.92 -8.32 4.18
N ALA A 269 11.70 -8.87 4.07
CA ALA A 269 10.54 -8.40 4.80
C ALA A 269 10.69 -8.56 6.32
N TYR A 270 11.26 -9.66 6.80
CA TYR A 270 11.53 -9.85 8.24
C TYR A 270 12.53 -8.82 8.77
N ILE A 271 13.60 -8.55 8.01
CA ILE A 271 14.61 -7.54 8.38
C ILE A 271 13.97 -6.15 8.44
N VAL A 272 13.25 -5.76 7.39
CA VAL A 272 12.61 -4.43 7.34
C VAL A 272 11.51 -4.30 8.40
N ALA A 273 10.72 -5.35 8.65
CA ALA A 273 9.72 -5.34 9.72
C ALA A 273 10.35 -5.12 11.09
N THR A 274 11.51 -5.73 11.37
CA THR A 274 12.26 -5.51 12.62
C THR A 274 12.75 -4.08 12.74
N MET A 275 13.23 -3.47 11.64
CA MET A 275 13.65 -2.07 11.63
C MET A 275 12.47 -1.12 11.89
N VAL A 276 11.33 -1.33 11.22
CA VAL A 276 10.10 -0.54 11.40
C VAL A 276 9.56 -0.70 12.83
N LEU A 277 9.58 -1.92 13.38
CA LEU A 277 9.20 -2.20 14.76
C LEU A 277 10.10 -1.45 15.75
N SER A 278 11.41 -1.40 15.48
CA SER A 278 12.38 -0.65 16.30
C SER A 278 12.08 0.84 16.28
N ILE A 279 11.72 1.42 15.14
CA ILE A 279 11.29 2.82 15.03
C ILE A 279 10.02 3.04 15.86
N ALA A 280 9.00 2.19 15.68
CA ALA A 280 7.76 2.29 16.45
C ALA A 280 8.03 2.20 17.97
N TYR A 281 8.86 1.26 18.40
CA TYR A 281 9.27 1.10 19.80
C TYR A 281 9.96 2.36 20.36
N ILE A 282 10.93 2.92 19.63
CA ILE A 282 11.62 4.15 20.04
C ILE A 282 10.62 5.31 20.17
N LEU A 283 9.69 5.47 19.22
CA LEU A 283 8.67 6.51 19.27
C LEU A 283 7.69 6.33 20.44
N LEU A 284 7.43 5.10 20.85
CA LEU A 284 6.52 4.78 21.93
C LEU A 284 7.15 4.90 23.33
N THR A 285 8.45 4.64 23.46
CA THR A 285 9.12 4.51 24.76
C THR A 285 10.05 5.67 25.07
N VAL A 286 10.87 6.10 24.11
CA VAL A 286 11.90 7.13 24.32
C VAL A 286 11.30 8.53 24.24
N TYR A 287 10.35 8.75 23.35
CA TYR A 287 9.70 10.05 23.21
C TYR A 287 8.43 10.11 24.06
N ALA A 288 8.54 10.70 25.24
CA ALA A 288 7.44 10.78 26.22
C ALA A 288 6.25 11.64 25.78
N LYS A 289 6.38 12.45 24.70
CA LYS A 289 5.33 13.33 24.19
C LYS A 289 4.20 12.53 23.53
N LEU A 290 2.98 12.81 23.94
CA LEU A 290 1.78 12.10 23.52
C LEU A 290 1.64 12.04 21.98
N ASP A 291 1.96 13.14 21.29
CA ASP A 291 1.81 13.28 19.84
C ASP A 291 2.73 12.32 19.05
N ILE A 292 4.00 12.18 19.51
CA ILE A 292 4.96 11.26 18.89
C ILE A 292 4.55 9.79 19.13
N ARG A 293 3.96 9.50 20.28
CA ARG A 293 3.44 8.16 20.58
C ARG A 293 2.28 7.76 19.66
N TYR A 294 1.45 8.74 19.19
CA TYR A 294 0.44 8.45 18.18
C TYR A 294 1.05 7.97 16.85
N LEU A 295 2.15 8.59 16.42
CA LEU A 295 2.89 8.14 15.25
C LEU A 295 3.43 6.72 15.41
N GLY A 296 4.04 6.41 16.58
CA GLY A 296 4.54 5.08 16.91
C GLY A 296 3.44 4.02 16.87
N HIS A 297 2.25 4.31 17.42
CA HIS A 297 1.09 3.39 17.34
C HIS A 297 0.62 3.19 15.90
N SER A 298 0.52 4.26 15.09
CA SER A 298 0.11 4.16 13.69
C SER A 298 1.07 3.29 12.88
N ILE A 299 2.38 3.49 13.04
CA ILE A 299 3.42 2.70 12.37
C ILE A 299 3.29 1.22 12.76
N PHE A 300 3.10 0.94 14.06
CA PHE A 300 2.91 -0.43 14.54
C PHE A 300 1.67 -1.09 13.91
N VAL A 301 0.53 -0.40 13.88
CA VAL A 301 -0.71 -0.94 13.30
C VAL A 301 -0.56 -1.19 11.80
N PHE A 302 0.05 -0.26 11.05
CA PHE A 302 0.30 -0.47 9.63
C PHE A 302 1.24 -1.65 9.38
N LEU A 303 2.25 -1.84 10.21
CA LEU A 303 3.14 -3.00 10.12
C LEU A 303 2.36 -4.30 10.33
N VAL A 304 1.50 -4.37 11.36
CA VAL A 304 0.66 -5.55 11.62
C VAL A 304 -0.26 -5.84 10.43
N ILE A 305 -0.95 -4.81 9.90
CA ILE A 305 -1.80 -4.96 8.72
C ILE A 305 -0.99 -5.53 7.55
N GLN A 306 0.20 -4.99 7.29
CA GLN A 306 1.03 -5.43 6.17
C GLN A 306 1.49 -6.89 6.32
N ILE A 307 1.88 -7.31 7.53
CA ILE A 307 2.27 -8.70 7.80
C ILE A 307 1.08 -9.64 7.60
N VAL A 308 -0.10 -9.27 8.12
CA VAL A 308 -1.32 -10.08 7.98
C VAL A 308 -1.74 -10.20 6.51
N LEU A 309 -1.71 -9.10 5.76
CA LEU A 309 -2.02 -9.12 4.31
C LEU A 309 -1.01 -9.99 3.54
N GLY A 310 0.29 -9.90 3.87
CA GLY A 310 1.32 -10.73 3.25
C GLY A 310 1.12 -12.22 3.54
N ALA A 311 0.81 -12.58 4.78
CA ALA A 311 0.51 -13.96 5.15
C ALA A 311 -0.79 -14.45 4.49
N ALA A 312 -1.85 -13.63 4.48
CA ALA A 312 -3.11 -13.96 3.85
C ALA A 312 -2.96 -14.19 2.34
N ASN A 313 -2.14 -13.38 1.67
CA ASN A 313 -1.86 -13.53 0.23
C ASN A 313 -1.31 -14.93 -0.10
N ILE A 314 -0.41 -15.46 0.74
CA ILE A 314 0.14 -16.81 0.59
C ILE A 314 -0.88 -17.87 0.94
N LEU A 315 -1.53 -17.76 2.11
CA LEU A 315 -2.45 -18.75 2.64
C LEU A 315 -3.73 -18.90 1.79
N LEU A 316 -4.15 -17.81 1.14
CA LEU A 316 -5.31 -17.79 0.22
C LEU A 316 -4.89 -18.01 -1.24
N ARG A 317 -3.60 -18.28 -1.51
CA ARG A 317 -3.07 -18.55 -2.87
C ARG A 317 -3.47 -17.49 -3.88
N ILE A 318 -3.39 -16.21 -3.48
CA ILE A 318 -3.70 -15.09 -4.38
C ILE A 318 -2.49 -14.88 -5.31
N PRO A 319 -2.67 -14.93 -6.65
CA PRO A 319 -1.58 -14.82 -7.61
C PRO A 319 -1.01 -13.40 -7.76
#